data_48138a41e3221d1278ea2ae8b7a01705
#
_entry.id   48138a41e3221d1278ea2ae8b7a01705
#
_cell.length_a   1.000
_cell.length_b   1.000
_cell.length_c   1.000
_cell.angle_alpha   90.00
_cell.angle_beta   90.00
_cell.angle_gamma   90.00
#
_symmetry.space_group_name_H-M   'P 1'
#
loop_
_entity.id
_entity.type
_entity.pdbx_description
1 polymer ?
#
loop_
_entity_poly.entity_id
_entity_poly.type
_entity_poly.pdbx_seq_one_letter_code
_entity_poly.pdbx_strand_id
1 'polypeptide(L)'
;MLFGTDGIRGEVVDSLSNDEDAIAQLLDDRMISARLMRVIGEALTRVAGMNNTVIIGWDDRPKNGELVAALTVGLHLGGCKVIHAGICATPGLHNSLFETNSSLGCMITASHNPVSDSGIKVFDSKGFKTNPELEREISELVVQLAAEEREVDSSELAGLEKPDSVFDADSAHQKLLKIRYGEFSEMFAPISPIEIVLDSSKGAASSWLAGFLSDIGINANEVSTNAPALNENCGAGELKPTDSWTWDEAEKSEHIMIKSLEIKSAGQIIAAALDGDGDRCLLIESTEDGCKVVDGDEMADRILRSAKGDWHLAASIESDLALASSLGRLNAEVRFSQTAVGDRWLSHALKDSGERILGVEDSGHLVLSGPNPNGGRVLVGDGVASMLVVLCAMSCTSRVERFQRGFKHRISISPSKRSKWNGRNSLSDEVEAIANHYLDEMNRSSLVGEPNLMLLEKDGISIGIRNSGTQAKTNVSLRVAAGVDHTAALDAVMKISNLLRERLQN
;
A
#
# COMPACT_ATOMS: atom_id res chain seq x y z
N MET A 1 -17.30 -0.50 -11.72
CA MET A 1 -16.53 -1.49 -10.93
C MET A 1 -16.41 -0.95 -9.51
N LEU A 2 -16.71 -1.76 -8.50
CA LEU A 2 -16.69 -1.35 -7.10
C LEU A 2 -15.25 -1.14 -6.59
N PHE A 3 -14.33 -2.03 -6.97
CA PHE A 3 -12.94 -2.03 -6.57
C PHE A 3 -12.11 -0.92 -7.20
N GLY A 4 -11.15 -0.43 -6.42
CA GLY A 4 -10.06 0.45 -6.85
C GLY A 4 -8.74 -0.30 -7.04
N THR A 5 -7.61 0.38 -6.86
CA THR A 5 -6.26 -0.24 -6.96
C THR A 5 -6.02 -1.25 -5.84
N ASP A 6 -6.55 -0.98 -4.64
CA ASP A 6 -6.38 -1.82 -3.45
C ASP A 6 -7.68 -1.79 -2.62
N GLY A 7 -8.60 -2.71 -2.94
CA GLY A 7 -9.89 -2.86 -2.29
C GLY A 7 -10.97 -1.85 -2.74
N ILE A 8 -12.06 -1.82 -1.99
CA ILE A 8 -13.17 -0.87 -2.15
C ILE A 8 -12.96 0.22 -1.11
N ARG A 9 -12.90 1.50 -1.53
CA ARG A 9 -12.68 2.64 -0.63
C ARG A 9 -13.56 3.82 -1.00
N GLY A 10 -13.90 4.63 0.00
CA GLY A 10 -14.64 5.88 -0.16
C GLY A 10 -14.88 6.60 1.15
N GLU A 11 -15.44 7.80 1.08
CA GLU A 11 -15.89 8.54 2.25
C GLU A 11 -17.04 7.80 2.94
N VAL A 12 -17.03 7.71 4.27
CA VAL A 12 -18.06 7.01 5.03
C VAL A 12 -19.22 7.93 5.29
N VAL A 13 -20.41 7.54 4.79
CA VAL A 13 -21.65 8.27 4.90
C VAL A 13 -22.75 7.44 5.57
N ASP A 14 -23.83 8.09 5.99
CA ASP A 14 -24.99 7.41 6.52
C ASP A 14 -25.69 6.56 5.44
N SER A 15 -26.29 5.45 5.87
CA SER A 15 -26.93 4.52 4.95
C SER A 15 -28.17 5.10 4.29
N LEU A 16 -28.30 4.93 2.98
CA LEU A 16 -29.52 5.19 2.23
C LEU A 16 -30.61 4.14 2.49
N SER A 17 -31.81 4.39 2.00
CA SER A 17 -33.00 3.58 2.28
C SER A 17 -32.98 2.19 1.63
N ASN A 18 -32.29 2.03 0.49
CA ASN A 18 -32.21 0.76 -0.23
C ASN A 18 -30.78 0.42 -0.67
N ASP A 19 -30.60 -0.83 -1.12
CA ASP A 19 -29.30 -1.38 -1.47
C ASP A 19 -28.79 -0.84 -2.81
N GLU A 20 -29.68 -0.61 -3.81
CA GLU A 20 -29.30 -0.08 -5.11
C GLU A 20 -28.74 1.35 -5.01
N ASP A 21 -29.38 2.22 -4.22
CA ASP A 21 -28.90 3.57 -3.97
C ASP A 21 -27.53 3.58 -3.29
N ALA A 22 -27.29 2.65 -2.34
CA ALA A 22 -25.99 2.53 -1.68
C ALA A 22 -24.87 2.13 -2.65
N ILE A 23 -25.17 1.28 -3.64
CA ILE A 23 -24.22 0.93 -4.70
C ILE A 23 -24.00 2.10 -5.64
N ALA A 24 -25.05 2.81 -6.04
CA ALA A 24 -24.96 3.99 -6.90
C ALA A 24 -24.07 5.06 -6.26
N GLN A 25 -24.23 5.35 -4.95
CA GLN A 25 -23.36 6.27 -4.21
C GLN A 25 -21.87 5.87 -4.29
N LEU A 26 -21.56 4.57 -4.18
CA LEU A 26 -20.17 4.14 -4.33
C LEU A 26 -19.66 4.34 -5.76
N LEU A 27 -20.47 4.01 -6.77
CA LEU A 27 -20.06 4.08 -8.17
C LEU A 27 -19.88 5.52 -8.67
N ASP A 28 -20.77 6.41 -8.27
CA ASP A 28 -20.82 7.79 -8.73
C ASP A 28 -19.93 8.71 -7.90
N ASP A 29 -20.01 8.61 -6.55
CA ASP A 29 -19.40 9.57 -5.64
C ASP A 29 -18.30 8.98 -4.75
N ARG A 30 -18.02 7.65 -4.85
CA ARG A 30 -17.07 6.94 -3.99
C ARG A 30 -17.39 7.07 -2.49
N MET A 31 -18.66 6.92 -2.16
CA MET A 31 -19.16 6.94 -0.78
C MET A 31 -19.47 5.51 -0.31
N ILE A 32 -19.20 5.22 0.95
CA ILE A 32 -19.38 3.91 1.59
C ILE A 32 -20.34 4.06 2.76
N SER A 33 -21.29 3.13 2.88
CA SER A 33 -22.24 3.07 3.98
C SER A 33 -22.29 1.70 4.63
N ALA A 34 -22.82 1.59 5.84
CA ALA A 34 -23.05 0.33 6.51
C ALA A 34 -23.95 -0.61 5.67
N ARG A 35 -24.96 -0.06 4.99
CA ARG A 35 -25.81 -0.84 4.07
C ARG A 35 -25.03 -1.51 2.96
N LEU A 36 -24.15 -0.77 2.29
CA LEU A 36 -23.26 -1.32 1.25
C LEU A 36 -22.37 -2.43 1.82
N MET A 37 -21.80 -2.23 3.02
CA MET A 37 -20.94 -3.24 3.67
C MET A 37 -21.70 -4.53 3.98
N ARG A 38 -22.99 -4.44 4.36
CA ARG A 38 -23.83 -5.63 4.53
C ARG A 38 -23.98 -6.40 3.22
N VAL A 39 -24.29 -5.73 2.11
CA VAL A 39 -24.43 -6.37 0.80
C VAL A 39 -23.11 -6.98 0.34
N ILE A 40 -21.98 -6.31 0.58
CA ILE A 40 -20.64 -6.88 0.32
C ILE A 40 -20.43 -8.14 1.16
N GLY A 41 -20.80 -8.14 2.44
CA GLY A 41 -20.73 -9.33 3.30
C GLY A 41 -21.50 -10.51 2.74
N GLU A 42 -22.73 -10.30 2.29
CA GLU A 42 -23.54 -11.32 1.65
C GLU A 42 -22.89 -11.84 0.34
N ALA A 43 -22.33 -10.96 -0.49
CA ALA A 43 -21.59 -11.35 -1.69
C ALA A 43 -20.35 -12.20 -1.36
N LEU A 44 -19.59 -11.80 -0.34
CA LEU A 44 -18.39 -12.53 0.07
C LEU A 44 -18.69 -13.95 0.57
N THR A 45 -19.90 -14.23 1.08
CA THR A 45 -20.26 -15.61 1.45
C THR A 45 -20.38 -16.54 0.25
N ARG A 46 -20.72 -16.01 -0.92
CA ARG A 46 -20.75 -16.79 -2.16
C ARG A 46 -19.33 -17.21 -2.57
N VAL A 47 -18.35 -16.36 -2.30
CA VAL A 47 -16.92 -16.61 -2.56
C VAL A 47 -16.34 -17.54 -1.50
N ALA A 48 -16.59 -17.26 -0.22
CA ALA A 48 -16.07 -18.06 0.89
C ALA A 48 -16.67 -19.48 0.92
N GLY A 49 -17.94 -19.62 0.52
CA GLY A 49 -18.75 -20.81 0.68
C GLY A 49 -19.45 -20.88 2.05
N MET A 50 -20.66 -21.42 2.07
CA MET A 50 -21.45 -21.59 3.31
C MET A 50 -20.71 -22.43 4.36
N ASN A 51 -20.91 -22.09 5.62
CA ASN A 51 -20.28 -22.69 6.82
C ASN A 51 -18.75 -22.48 6.93
N ASN A 52 -18.14 -21.77 6.02
CA ASN A 52 -16.73 -21.38 6.11
C ASN A 52 -16.55 -20.19 7.05
N THR A 53 -15.33 -20.00 7.51
CA THR A 53 -14.97 -18.94 8.45
C THR A 53 -14.37 -17.75 7.69
N VAL A 54 -14.81 -16.55 8.05
CA VAL A 54 -14.24 -15.27 7.58
C VAL A 54 -13.71 -14.50 8.79
N ILE A 55 -12.48 -14.02 8.71
CA ILE A 55 -11.91 -13.17 9.76
C ILE A 55 -11.93 -11.71 9.35
N ILE A 56 -12.33 -10.81 10.25
CA ILE A 56 -12.43 -9.36 10.04
C ILE A 56 -11.52 -8.64 11.02
N GLY A 57 -10.62 -7.80 10.51
CA GLY A 57 -9.84 -6.83 11.27
C GLY A 57 -10.10 -5.41 10.77
N TRP A 58 -9.71 -4.41 11.53
CA TRP A 58 -9.89 -3.00 11.14
C TRP A 58 -8.84 -2.08 11.76
N ASP A 59 -8.61 -0.91 11.13
CA ASP A 59 -7.83 0.16 11.73
C ASP A 59 -8.70 1.06 12.64
N ASP A 60 -8.06 1.96 13.39
CA ASP A 60 -8.74 2.77 14.43
C ASP A 60 -9.47 4.01 13.88
N ARG A 61 -10.28 3.84 12.82
CA ARG A 61 -11.14 4.90 12.28
C ARG A 61 -12.49 4.93 13.00
N PRO A 62 -13.04 6.13 13.29
CA PRO A 62 -14.23 6.27 14.13
C PRO A 62 -15.46 5.51 13.67
N LYS A 63 -15.67 5.38 12.34
CA LYS A 63 -16.85 4.72 11.77
C LYS A 63 -16.64 3.24 11.42
N ASN A 64 -15.44 2.69 11.64
CA ASN A 64 -15.16 1.30 11.29
C ASN A 64 -16.01 0.30 12.08
N GLY A 65 -16.35 0.59 13.33
CA GLY A 65 -17.22 -0.28 14.12
C GLY A 65 -18.59 -0.53 13.47
N GLU A 66 -19.19 0.49 12.84
CA GLU A 66 -20.47 0.36 12.13
C GLU A 66 -20.32 -0.48 10.85
N LEU A 67 -19.22 -0.27 10.12
CA LEU A 67 -18.93 -1.02 8.89
C LEU A 67 -18.64 -2.49 9.18
N VAL A 68 -17.88 -2.77 10.24
CA VAL A 68 -17.58 -4.14 10.73
C VAL A 68 -18.85 -4.84 11.15
N ALA A 69 -19.72 -4.19 11.93
CA ALA A 69 -21.00 -4.74 12.33
C ALA A 69 -21.88 -5.10 11.12
N ALA A 70 -21.96 -4.20 10.15
CA ALA A 70 -22.74 -4.42 8.92
C ALA A 70 -22.15 -5.56 8.05
N LEU A 71 -20.83 -5.61 7.89
CA LEU A 71 -20.17 -6.71 7.18
C LEU A 71 -20.45 -8.05 7.87
N THR A 72 -20.38 -8.09 9.21
CA THR A 72 -20.65 -9.29 10.01
C THR A 72 -22.09 -9.77 9.80
N VAL A 73 -23.07 -8.84 9.81
CA VAL A 73 -24.46 -9.17 9.49
C VAL A 73 -24.58 -9.83 8.12
N GLY A 74 -23.95 -9.23 7.08
CA GLY A 74 -24.01 -9.77 5.73
C GLY A 74 -23.39 -11.16 5.61
N LEU A 75 -22.27 -11.41 6.26
CA LEU A 75 -21.62 -12.72 6.32
C LEU A 75 -22.47 -13.77 7.03
N HIS A 76 -23.12 -13.42 8.14
CA HIS A 76 -24.04 -14.33 8.84
C HIS A 76 -25.29 -14.63 8.03
N LEU A 77 -25.88 -13.63 7.37
CA LEU A 77 -27.03 -13.83 6.47
C LEU A 77 -26.72 -14.84 5.35
N GLY A 78 -25.49 -14.83 4.84
CA GLY A 78 -25.03 -15.81 3.85
C GLY A 78 -24.56 -17.14 4.43
N GLY A 79 -24.58 -17.31 5.77
CA GLY A 79 -24.26 -18.57 6.46
C GLY A 79 -22.78 -18.81 6.74
N CYS A 80 -21.92 -17.80 6.72
CA CYS A 80 -20.54 -17.91 7.18
C CYS A 80 -20.44 -17.77 8.70
N LYS A 81 -19.36 -18.32 9.28
CA LYS A 81 -18.89 -17.99 10.62
C LYS A 81 -17.97 -16.79 10.59
N VAL A 82 -18.03 -15.95 11.60
CA VAL A 82 -17.26 -14.71 11.65
C VAL A 82 -16.37 -14.66 12.88
N ILE A 83 -15.09 -14.36 12.66
CA ILE A 83 -14.10 -14.07 13.69
C ILE A 83 -13.75 -12.60 13.63
N HIS A 84 -13.79 -11.88 14.77
CA HIS A 84 -13.23 -10.54 14.84
C HIS A 84 -11.78 -10.59 15.33
N ALA A 85 -10.88 -10.06 14.52
CA ALA A 85 -9.47 -9.87 14.85
C ALA A 85 -9.21 -8.60 15.70
N GLY A 86 -10.23 -7.74 15.85
CA GLY A 86 -10.11 -6.48 16.55
C GLY A 86 -9.44 -5.37 15.73
N ILE A 87 -9.07 -4.29 16.42
CA ILE A 87 -8.21 -3.26 15.84
C ILE A 87 -6.83 -3.88 15.66
N CYS A 88 -6.35 -3.94 14.42
CA CYS A 88 -5.05 -4.51 14.09
C CYS A 88 -4.49 -3.94 12.78
N ALA A 89 -3.18 -4.11 12.58
CA ALA A 89 -2.56 -3.79 11.30
C ALA A 89 -2.93 -4.80 10.21
N THR A 90 -2.93 -4.38 8.94
CA THR A 90 -3.18 -5.27 7.79
C THR A 90 -2.30 -6.54 7.82
N PRO A 91 -0.98 -6.49 8.10
CA PRO A 91 -0.18 -7.71 8.23
C PRO A 91 -0.58 -8.57 9.45
N GLY A 92 -1.11 -7.98 10.51
CA GLY A 92 -1.66 -8.70 11.65
C GLY A 92 -2.91 -9.52 11.28
N LEU A 93 -3.86 -8.90 10.53
CA LEU A 93 -5.00 -9.63 9.97
C LEU A 93 -4.54 -10.74 9.02
N HIS A 94 -3.58 -10.45 8.15
CA HIS A 94 -3.05 -11.44 7.20
C HIS A 94 -2.47 -12.67 7.93
N ASN A 95 -1.72 -12.49 9.00
CA ASN A 95 -1.25 -13.60 9.83
C ASN A 95 -2.41 -14.36 10.49
N SER A 96 -3.38 -13.62 11.01
CA SER A 96 -4.57 -14.18 11.69
C SER A 96 -5.43 -15.04 10.76
N LEU A 97 -5.48 -14.73 9.47
CA LEU A 97 -6.15 -15.54 8.44
C LEU A 97 -5.64 -17.00 8.46
N PHE A 98 -4.32 -17.17 8.57
CA PHE A 98 -3.70 -18.51 8.62
C PHE A 98 -3.82 -19.16 9.99
N GLU A 99 -3.59 -18.41 11.08
CA GLU A 99 -3.73 -18.92 12.46
C GLU A 99 -5.14 -19.47 12.74
N THR A 100 -6.16 -18.86 12.15
CA THR A 100 -7.56 -19.26 12.31
C THR A 100 -8.07 -20.20 11.21
N ASN A 101 -7.25 -20.52 10.21
CA ASN A 101 -7.64 -21.28 9.02
C ASN A 101 -8.90 -20.71 8.34
N SER A 102 -9.03 -19.39 8.30
CA SER A 102 -10.17 -18.73 7.68
C SER A 102 -10.11 -18.80 6.15
N SER A 103 -11.26 -18.87 5.48
CA SER A 103 -11.36 -18.92 4.02
C SER A 103 -11.14 -17.57 3.38
N LEU A 104 -11.48 -16.49 4.08
CA LEU A 104 -11.24 -15.10 3.66
C LEU A 104 -10.79 -14.27 4.86
N GLY A 105 -9.95 -13.28 4.59
CA GLY A 105 -9.60 -12.20 5.52
C GLY A 105 -10.13 -10.87 5.00
N CYS A 106 -10.83 -10.11 5.82
CA CYS A 106 -11.39 -8.81 5.48
C CYS A 106 -10.77 -7.73 6.37
N MET A 107 -10.04 -6.78 5.78
CA MET A 107 -9.49 -5.64 6.50
C MET A 107 -10.30 -4.39 6.20
N ILE A 108 -10.93 -3.82 7.23
CA ILE A 108 -11.70 -2.58 7.12
C ILE A 108 -10.78 -1.40 7.37
N THR A 109 -10.42 -0.70 6.31
CA THR A 109 -9.42 0.37 6.29
C THR A 109 -9.49 1.18 5.01
N ALA A 110 -8.97 2.39 5.03
CA ALA A 110 -8.58 3.14 3.84
C ALA A 110 -7.07 3.48 3.82
N SER A 111 -6.26 2.75 4.62
CA SER A 111 -4.79 2.88 4.67
C SER A 111 -4.37 4.33 5.01
N HIS A 112 -3.70 5.03 4.10
CA HIS A 112 -3.20 6.40 4.26
C HIS A 112 -4.23 7.51 3.92
N ASN A 113 -5.47 7.16 3.54
CA ASN A 113 -6.51 8.16 3.24
C ASN A 113 -6.94 8.91 4.53
N PRO A 114 -7.57 10.09 4.40
CA PRO A 114 -8.14 10.84 5.53
C PRO A 114 -9.00 9.98 6.44
N VAL A 115 -9.15 10.40 7.69
CA VAL A 115 -9.92 9.67 8.71
C VAL A 115 -11.41 9.52 8.37
N SER A 116 -11.96 10.39 7.51
CA SER A 116 -13.33 10.30 6.98
C SER A 116 -13.56 9.13 6.03
N ASP A 117 -12.50 8.63 5.41
CA ASP A 117 -12.57 7.53 4.47
C ASP A 117 -12.46 6.18 5.20
N SER A 118 -13.07 5.16 4.61
CA SER A 118 -12.84 3.76 4.98
C SER A 118 -13.02 2.86 3.76
N GLY A 119 -13.00 1.54 3.98
CA GLY A 119 -13.16 0.58 2.89
C GLY A 119 -12.91 -0.84 3.34
N ILE A 120 -12.73 -1.72 2.37
CA ILE A 120 -12.44 -3.13 2.62
C ILE A 120 -11.36 -3.63 1.66
N LYS A 121 -10.32 -4.25 2.21
CA LYS A 121 -9.37 -5.13 1.52
C LYS A 121 -9.77 -6.57 1.79
N VAL A 122 -9.75 -7.43 0.78
CA VAL A 122 -10.10 -8.85 0.92
C VAL A 122 -8.91 -9.71 0.54
N PHE A 123 -8.58 -10.68 1.40
CA PHE A 123 -7.56 -11.69 1.20
C PHE A 123 -8.20 -13.05 1.00
N ASP A 124 -7.71 -13.82 0.04
CA ASP A 124 -8.09 -15.23 -0.14
C ASP A 124 -7.43 -16.14 0.92
N SER A 125 -7.80 -17.40 0.95
CA SER A 125 -7.25 -18.39 1.91
C SER A 125 -5.74 -18.65 1.75
N LYS A 126 -5.12 -18.18 0.67
CA LYS A 126 -3.68 -18.24 0.42
C LYS A 126 -2.96 -16.95 0.83
N GLY A 127 -3.69 -15.96 1.33
CA GLY A 127 -3.18 -14.66 1.74
C GLY A 127 -2.93 -13.68 0.60
N PHE A 128 -3.42 -13.95 -0.61
CA PHE A 128 -3.35 -12.97 -1.70
C PHE A 128 -4.54 -12.03 -1.66
N LYS A 129 -4.30 -10.75 -1.91
CA LYS A 129 -5.38 -9.78 -2.16
C LYS A 129 -6.14 -10.17 -3.43
N THR A 130 -7.39 -9.71 -3.55
CA THR A 130 -8.25 -9.98 -4.70
C THR A 130 -7.57 -9.67 -6.02
N ASN A 131 -7.73 -10.58 -6.97
CA ASN A 131 -7.34 -10.37 -8.38
C ASN A 131 -8.52 -9.78 -9.19
N PRO A 132 -8.31 -9.28 -10.42
CA PRO A 132 -9.37 -8.68 -11.23
C PRO A 132 -10.56 -9.58 -11.52
N GLU A 133 -10.36 -10.90 -11.57
CA GLU A 133 -11.44 -11.87 -11.82
C GLU A 133 -12.35 -11.96 -10.59
N LEU A 134 -11.77 -12.12 -9.40
CA LEU A 134 -12.50 -12.16 -8.15
C LEU A 134 -13.18 -10.82 -7.84
N GLU A 135 -12.53 -9.68 -8.13
CA GLU A 135 -13.12 -8.35 -7.99
C GLU A 135 -14.36 -8.16 -8.88
N ARG A 136 -14.31 -8.68 -10.09
CA ARG A 136 -15.46 -8.66 -10.99
C ARG A 136 -16.58 -9.54 -10.46
N GLU A 137 -16.27 -10.77 -10.04
CA GLU A 137 -17.23 -11.69 -9.45
C GLU A 137 -17.93 -11.10 -8.24
N ILE A 138 -17.17 -10.55 -7.29
CA ILE A 138 -17.74 -9.87 -6.11
C ILE A 138 -18.61 -8.68 -6.54
N SER A 139 -18.18 -7.87 -7.51
CA SER A 139 -18.94 -6.71 -7.99
C SER A 139 -20.27 -7.13 -8.63
N GLU A 140 -20.27 -8.18 -9.43
CA GLU A 140 -21.47 -8.73 -10.07
C GLU A 140 -22.45 -9.28 -9.02
N LEU A 141 -21.94 -10.02 -8.02
CA LEU A 141 -22.73 -10.54 -6.91
C LEU A 141 -23.36 -9.43 -6.06
N VAL A 142 -22.62 -8.37 -5.76
CA VAL A 142 -23.13 -7.20 -5.01
C VAL A 142 -24.29 -6.54 -5.78
N VAL A 143 -24.12 -6.31 -7.09
CA VAL A 143 -25.19 -5.71 -7.92
C VAL A 143 -26.40 -6.64 -8.00
N GLN A 144 -26.21 -7.94 -8.19
CA GLN A 144 -27.28 -8.92 -8.22
C GLN A 144 -28.07 -8.94 -6.90
N LEU A 145 -27.38 -9.01 -5.75
CA LEU A 145 -28.00 -9.06 -4.43
C LEU A 145 -28.79 -7.79 -4.13
N ALA A 146 -28.31 -6.62 -4.57
CA ALA A 146 -29.01 -5.36 -4.37
C ALA A 146 -30.30 -5.26 -5.19
N ALA A 147 -30.35 -5.88 -6.36
CA ALA A 147 -31.55 -5.89 -7.21
C ALA A 147 -32.59 -6.93 -6.78
N GLU A 148 -32.27 -7.81 -5.82
CA GLU A 148 -33.24 -8.78 -5.29
C GLU A 148 -34.26 -8.07 -4.40
N GLU A 149 -35.58 -8.32 -4.65
CA GLU A 149 -36.65 -7.88 -3.74
C GLU A 149 -36.60 -8.72 -2.45
N ARG A 150 -35.85 -8.22 -1.47
CA ARG A 150 -35.69 -8.87 -0.16
C ARG A 150 -36.11 -7.92 0.94
N GLU A 151 -37.09 -8.33 1.74
CA GLU A 151 -37.35 -7.69 3.01
C GLU A 151 -36.52 -8.41 4.08
N VAL A 152 -35.51 -7.73 4.61
CA VAL A 152 -34.79 -8.19 5.80
C VAL A 152 -35.40 -7.42 6.97
N ASP A 153 -36.20 -8.11 7.78
CA ASP A 153 -36.77 -7.53 8.99
C ASP A 153 -35.63 -7.19 9.97
N SER A 154 -35.69 -5.98 10.52
CA SER A 154 -34.70 -5.52 11.50
C SER A 154 -34.64 -6.40 12.75
N SER A 155 -35.71 -7.10 13.11
CA SER A 155 -35.74 -8.09 14.21
C SER A 155 -34.91 -9.35 13.88
N GLU A 156 -34.83 -9.73 12.61
CA GLU A 156 -34.02 -10.86 12.15
C GLU A 156 -32.53 -10.54 12.14
N LEU A 157 -32.15 -9.27 12.08
CA LEU A 157 -30.76 -8.82 12.13
C LEU A 157 -30.23 -8.69 13.56
N ALA A 158 -31.09 -8.68 14.57
CA ALA A 158 -30.69 -8.51 15.96
C ALA A 158 -29.78 -9.65 16.44
N GLY A 159 -28.54 -9.31 16.80
CA GLY A 159 -27.52 -10.24 17.25
C GLY A 159 -26.60 -10.76 16.15
N LEU A 160 -26.94 -10.58 14.86
CA LEU A 160 -26.08 -10.99 13.74
C LEU A 160 -24.83 -10.08 13.57
N GLU A 161 -24.81 -8.92 14.21
CA GLU A 161 -23.67 -8.03 14.26
C GLU A 161 -22.52 -8.51 15.15
N LYS A 162 -22.75 -9.54 15.96
CA LYS A 162 -21.76 -10.11 16.89
C LYS A 162 -20.99 -11.24 16.22
N PRO A 163 -19.65 -11.31 16.40
CA PRO A 163 -18.88 -12.41 15.85
C PRO A 163 -19.13 -13.73 16.62
N ASP A 164 -18.88 -14.85 15.97
CA ASP A 164 -18.91 -16.17 16.63
C ASP A 164 -17.75 -16.32 17.63
N SER A 165 -16.61 -15.68 17.35
CA SER A 165 -15.44 -15.65 18.23
C SER A 165 -14.56 -14.44 17.95
N VAL A 166 -13.58 -14.23 18.82
CA VAL A 166 -12.56 -13.17 18.69
C VAL A 166 -11.17 -13.79 18.65
N PHE A 167 -10.23 -13.11 18.00
CA PHE A 167 -8.84 -13.51 17.90
C PHE A 167 -7.94 -12.30 18.20
N ASP A 168 -6.88 -12.51 18.97
CA ASP A 168 -5.92 -11.46 19.32
C ASP A 168 -4.85 -11.32 18.20
N ALA A 169 -5.16 -10.53 17.19
CA ALA A 169 -4.31 -10.33 16.03
C ALA A 169 -3.02 -9.57 16.36
N ASP A 170 -3.06 -8.62 17.29
CA ASP A 170 -1.88 -7.85 17.68
C ASP A 170 -0.84 -8.72 18.36
N SER A 171 -1.24 -9.55 19.31
CA SER A 171 -0.32 -10.50 19.97
C SER A 171 0.24 -11.52 18.98
N ALA A 172 -0.56 -12.00 18.03
CA ALA A 172 -0.11 -12.92 16.98
C ALA A 172 0.89 -12.25 16.04
N HIS A 173 0.63 -11.00 15.63
CA HIS A 173 1.52 -10.21 14.77
C HIS A 173 2.86 -9.92 15.46
N GLN A 174 2.86 -9.51 16.72
CA GLN A 174 4.09 -9.30 17.49
C GLN A 174 4.94 -10.57 17.61
N LYS A 175 4.32 -11.74 17.79
CA LYS A 175 5.03 -13.03 17.78
C LYS A 175 5.67 -13.30 16.42
N LEU A 176 4.92 -13.09 15.32
CA LEU A 176 5.43 -13.23 13.97
C LEU A 176 6.62 -12.28 13.73
N LEU A 177 6.51 -11.02 14.14
CA LEU A 177 7.58 -10.04 13.99
C LEU A 177 8.86 -10.43 14.75
N LYS A 178 8.75 -11.05 15.94
CA LYS A 178 9.91 -11.60 16.67
C LYS A 178 10.59 -12.73 15.88
N ILE A 179 9.82 -13.61 15.25
CA ILE A 179 10.36 -14.67 14.38
C ILE A 179 11.06 -14.06 13.16
N ARG A 180 10.41 -13.11 12.48
CA ARG A 180 10.97 -12.42 11.30
C ARG A 180 12.24 -11.65 11.64
N TYR A 181 12.28 -10.96 12.79
CA TYR A 181 13.48 -10.30 13.26
C TYR A 181 14.66 -11.29 13.46
N GLY A 182 14.39 -12.48 13.99
CA GLY A 182 15.36 -13.57 14.06
C GLY A 182 15.89 -13.96 12.68
N GLU A 183 15.00 -14.22 11.71
CA GLU A 183 15.36 -14.53 10.33
C GLU A 183 16.20 -13.41 9.68
N PHE A 184 15.83 -12.15 9.86
CA PHE A 184 16.56 -11.00 9.32
C PHE A 184 17.94 -10.83 9.98
N SER A 185 18.03 -11.07 11.29
CA SER A 185 19.29 -11.02 12.04
C SER A 185 20.26 -12.11 11.59
N GLU A 186 19.76 -13.30 11.26
CA GLU A 186 20.57 -14.40 10.68
C GLU A 186 20.97 -14.11 9.23
N MET A 187 20.06 -13.53 8.45
CA MET A 187 20.31 -13.20 7.03
C MET A 187 21.34 -12.07 6.87
N PHE A 188 21.31 -11.10 7.74
CA PHE A 188 22.15 -9.90 7.72
C PHE A 188 22.98 -9.79 9.01
N ALA A 189 22.50 -9.00 9.96
CA ALA A 189 23.08 -8.86 11.29
C ALA A 189 21.99 -8.39 12.28
N PRO A 190 22.14 -8.64 13.58
CA PRO A 190 21.30 -8.01 14.60
C PRO A 190 21.38 -6.48 14.50
N ILE A 191 20.28 -5.81 14.77
CA ILE A 191 20.20 -4.34 14.71
C ILE A 191 21.17 -3.77 15.76
N SER A 192 22.05 -2.85 15.32
CA SER A 192 22.89 -2.08 16.23
C SER A 192 22.01 -1.15 17.09
N PRO A 193 22.37 -0.87 18.36
CA PRO A 193 21.60 0.02 19.21
C PRO A 193 21.29 1.35 18.49
N ILE A 194 20.03 1.68 18.40
CA ILE A 194 19.52 2.87 17.69
C ILE A 194 18.41 3.50 18.50
N GLU A 195 18.33 4.83 18.42
CA GLU A 195 17.23 5.63 18.92
C GLU A 195 16.53 6.32 17.77
N ILE A 196 15.20 6.17 17.67
CA ILE A 196 14.40 6.73 16.59
C ILE A 196 13.14 7.40 17.12
N VAL A 197 12.69 8.44 16.42
CA VAL A 197 11.32 8.94 16.53
C VAL A 197 10.42 8.01 15.74
N LEU A 198 9.33 7.55 16.34
CA LEU A 198 8.37 6.65 15.74
C LEU A 198 7.06 7.39 15.49
N ASP A 199 6.53 7.22 14.31
CA ASP A 199 5.22 7.70 13.92
C ASP A 199 4.41 6.54 13.34
N SER A 200 3.52 5.99 14.13
CA SER A 200 2.61 4.92 13.71
C SER A 200 1.28 5.47 13.15
N SER A 201 1.28 6.73 12.67
CA SER A 201 0.12 7.37 12.02
C SER A 201 -1.11 7.51 12.92
N LYS A 202 -0.95 7.41 14.26
CA LYS A 202 -2.06 7.23 15.21
C LYS A 202 -2.98 6.06 14.80
N GLY A 203 -2.40 5.07 14.10
CA GLY A 203 -3.09 3.93 13.51
C GLY A 203 -3.03 2.68 14.38
N ALA A 204 -3.28 1.53 13.76
CA ALA A 204 -3.44 0.25 14.42
C ALA A 204 -2.22 -0.21 15.27
N ALA A 205 -1.00 0.21 14.92
CA ALA A 205 0.21 -0.17 15.64
C ALA A 205 0.56 0.76 16.82
N SER A 206 -0.11 1.90 16.99
CA SER A 206 0.26 2.97 17.95
C SER A 206 0.32 2.51 19.39
N SER A 207 -0.51 1.57 19.78
CA SER A 207 -0.63 1.12 21.18
C SER A 207 0.49 0.19 21.64
N TRP A 208 1.16 -0.50 20.71
CA TRP A 208 2.09 -1.58 21.06
C TRP A 208 3.48 -1.48 20.44
N LEU A 209 3.64 -0.76 19.31
CA LEU A 209 4.86 -0.83 18.51
C LEU A 209 6.10 -0.32 19.26
N ALA A 210 6.02 0.81 19.96
CA ALA A 210 7.16 1.32 20.73
C ALA A 210 7.64 0.32 21.81
N GLY A 211 6.69 -0.35 22.49
CA GLY A 211 7.00 -1.39 23.45
C GLY A 211 7.67 -2.60 22.81
N PHE A 212 7.14 -3.09 21.68
CA PHE A 212 7.73 -4.16 20.89
C PHE A 212 9.17 -3.84 20.44
N LEU A 213 9.41 -2.63 19.96
CA LEU A 213 10.74 -2.19 19.50
C LEU A 213 11.73 -2.14 20.68
N SER A 214 11.28 -1.70 21.85
CA SER A 214 12.09 -1.71 23.08
C SER A 214 12.49 -3.13 23.49
N ASP A 215 11.59 -4.10 23.36
CA ASP A 215 11.86 -5.53 23.65
C ASP A 215 12.99 -6.12 22.79
N ILE A 216 13.22 -5.59 21.60
CA ILE A 216 14.27 -6.04 20.67
C ILE A 216 15.47 -5.09 20.63
N GLY A 217 15.55 -4.13 21.54
CA GLY A 217 16.70 -3.24 21.72
C GLY A 217 16.71 -1.98 20.88
N ILE A 218 15.59 -1.59 20.28
CA ILE A 218 15.40 -0.32 19.58
C ILE A 218 14.69 0.66 20.51
N ASN A 219 15.35 1.80 20.84
CA ASN A 219 14.73 2.87 21.61
C ASN A 219 13.87 3.71 20.66
N ALA A 220 12.55 3.58 20.76
CA ALA A 220 11.60 4.28 19.91
C ALA A 220 10.67 5.19 20.71
N ASN A 221 10.61 6.45 20.31
CA ASN A 221 9.71 7.47 20.91
C ASN A 221 8.50 7.69 19.98
N GLU A 222 7.33 7.15 20.35
CA GLU A 222 6.08 7.29 19.60
C GLU A 222 5.50 8.70 19.76
N VAL A 223 5.34 9.43 18.65
CA VAL A 223 4.87 10.82 18.66
C VAL A 223 3.47 11.00 18.04
N SER A 224 3.01 10.07 17.21
CA SER A 224 1.73 10.21 16.49
C SER A 224 0.50 10.19 17.40
N THR A 225 0.62 9.70 18.64
CA THR A 225 -0.46 9.76 19.63
C THR A 225 -0.93 11.20 19.90
N ASN A 226 -0.07 12.19 19.66
CA ASN A 226 -0.39 13.62 19.79
C ASN A 226 -0.99 14.23 18.50
N ALA A 227 -1.12 13.47 17.41
CA ALA A 227 -1.73 13.94 16.18
C ALA A 227 -3.23 14.22 16.37
N PRO A 228 -3.82 15.15 15.57
CA PRO A 228 -5.25 15.46 15.66
C PRO A 228 -6.11 14.23 15.38
N ALA A 229 -5.83 13.51 14.30
CA ALA A 229 -6.52 12.29 13.93
C ALA A 229 -5.55 11.32 13.22
N LEU A 230 -6.02 10.10 12.96
CA LEU A 230 -5.33 9.10 12.16
C LEU A 230 -5.00 9.68 10.78
N ASN A 231 -3.73 9.57 10.35
CA ASN A 231 -3.19 10.12 9.09
C ASN A 231 -3.30 11.66 8.95
N GLU A 232 -3.50 12.42 10.02
CA GLU A 232 -3.57 13.88 9.97
C GLU A 232 -2.34 14.50 10.65
N ASN A 233 -1.52 15.19 9.86
CA ASN A 233 -0.21 15.73 10.26
C ASN A 233 0.74 14.64 10.80
N CYS A 234 0.56 13.40 10.42
CA CYS A 234 1.36 12.25 10.85
C CYS A 234 1.31 11.12 9.82
N GLY A 235 2.25 10.20 9.96
CA GLY A 235 2.30 8.95 9.20
C GLY A 235 2.93 9.04 7.82
N ALA A 236 3.27 7.88 7.29
CA ALA A 236 3.93 7.73 5.98
C ALA A 236 3.08 8.26 4.80
N GLY A 237 1.75 8.32 4.96
CA GLY A 237 0.85 8.77 3.91
C GLY A 237 0.98 10.26 3.56
N GLU A 238 1.45 11.09 4.48
CA GLU A 238 1.69 12.52 4.26
C GLU A 238 3.09 12.85 3.77
N LEU A 239 4.00 11.87 3.75
CA LEU A 239 5.37 12.01 3.26
C LEU A 239 5.47 11.60 1.80
N LYS A 240 6.21 12.39 1.01
CA LYS A 240 6.53 12.04 -0.36
C LYS A 240 7.92 11.40 -0.43
N PRO A 241 8.15 10.48 -1.38
CA PRO A 241 9.44 9.84 -1.58
C PRO A 241 10.64 10.77 -1.76
N THR A 242 10.37 12.00 -2.23
CA THR A 242 11.40 13.01 -2.53
C THR A 242 11.51 14.12 -1.49
N ASP A 243 10.76 14.04 -0.40
CA ASP A 243 10.76 15.11 0.60
C ASP A 243 12.09 15.18 1.36
N SER A 244 12.52 16.39 1.59
CA SER A 244 13.68 16.73 2.41
C SER A 244 13.46 18.09 3.08
N TRP A 245 14.05 18.28 4.22
CA TRP A 245 13.95 19.50 5.01
C TRP A 245 15.33 19.92 5.52
N THR A 246 15.62 21.20 5.52
CA THR A 246 16.64 21.76 6.40
C THR A 246 16.16 21.66 7.84
N TRP A 247 17.06 21.74 8.83
CA TRP A 247 16.65 21.70 10.24
C TRP A 247 15.67 22.82 10.60
N ASP A 248 15.84 24.01 10.02
CA ASP A 248 14.92 25.15 10.21
C ASP A 248 13.52 24.90 9.62
N GLU A 249 13.42 24.16 8.52
CA GLU A 249 12.15 23.74 7.91
C GLU A 249 11.50 22.62 8.69
N ALA A 250 12.29 21.66 9.16
CA ALA A 250 11.81 20.54 9.98
C ALA A 250 11.13 21.04 11.28
N GLU A 251 11.75 21.99 11.99
CA GLU A 251 11.20 22.60 13.21
C GLU A 251 9.83 23.27 12.96
N LYS A 252 9.60 23.80 11.75
CA LYS A 252 8.38 24.50 11.34
C LYS A 252 7.36 23.59 10.65
N SER A 253 7.67 22.31 10.47
CA SER A 253 6.80 21.36 9.81
C SER A 253 5.46 21.18 10.55
N GLU A 254 4.39 21.01 9.81
CA GLU A 254 3.09 20.59 10.37
C GLU A 254 3.09 19.10 10.72
N HIS A 255 3.91 18.30 10.03
CA HIS A 255 4.06 16.87 10.27
C HIS A 255 4.75 16.63 11.62
N ILE A 256 4.04 15.99 12.54
CA ILE A 256 4.42 15.92 13.96
C ILE A 256 5.77 15.21 14.18
N MET A 257 6.04 14.14 13.41
CA MET A 257 7.31 13.44 13.49
C MET A 257 8.46 14.33 12.99
N ILE A 258 8.33 14.97 11.83
CA ILE A 258 9.37 15.82 11.26
C ILE A 258 9.71 16.98 12.21
N LYS A 259 8.68 17.59 12.80
CA LYS A 259 8.84 18.67 13.78
C LYS A 259 9.56 18.24 15.06
N SER A 260 9.47 16.97 15.44
CA SER A 260 10.08 16.44 16.67
C SER A 260 11.50 15.90 16.49
N LEU A 261 12.06 15.98 15.26
CA LEU A 261 13.39 15.46 14.99
C LEU A 261 14.48 16.30 15.67
N GLU A 262 15.50 15.59 16.13
CA GLU A 262 16.71 16.21 16.67
C GLU A 262 17.87 16.04 15.67
N ILE A 263 18.81 16.98 15.71
CA ILE A 263 20.03 16.95 14.88
C ILE A 263 20.87 15.74 15.28
N LYS A 264 21.13 14.86 14.31
CA LYS A 264 22.00 13.69 14.47
C LYS A 264 23.06 13.70 13.35
N SER A 265 24.06 12.83 13.44
CA SER A 265 25.10 12.70 12.40
C SER A 265 24.49 12.29 11.06
N ALA A 266 25.01 12.88 9.97
CA ALA A 266 24.55 12.56 8.61
C ALA A 266 24.66 11.07 8.30
N GLY A 267 23.67 10.50 7.60
CA GLY A 267 23.57 9.09 7.22
C GLY A 267 22.91 8.19 8.28
N GLN A 268 22.53 8.72 9.44
CA GLN A 268 21.80 7.96 10.46
C GLN A 268 20.31 7.95 10.16
N ILE A 269 19.67 6.81 10.35
CA ILE A 269 18.21 6.73 10.44
C ILE A 269 17.80 7.29 11.79
N ILE A 270 16.95 8.31 11.77
CA ILE A 270 16.51 9.07 12.96
C ILE A 270 15.01 8.92 13.23
N ALA A 271 14.24 8.47 12.24
CA ALA A 271 12.82 8.21 12.44
C ALA A 271 12.28 7.16 11.48
N ALA A 272 11.10 6.64 11.82
CA ALA A 272 10.31 5.74 11.01
C ALA A 272 8.84 6.13 11.08
N ALA A 273 8.16 6.18 9.92
CA ALA A 273 6.72 6.43 9.81
C ALA A 273 6.01 5.23 9.19
N LEU A 274 4.92 4.77 9.81
CA LEU A 274 3.96 3.83 9.23
C LEU A 274 2.75 4.58 8.67
N ASP A 275 1.90 3.91 7.91
CA ASP A 275 0.55 4.39 7.59
C ASP A 275 -0.52 3.80 8.52
N GLY A 276 -1.77 4.22 8.37
CA GLY A 276 -2.83 3.94 9.35
C GLY A 276 -3.11 2.46 9.61
N ASP A 277 -2.94 1.60 8.62
CA ASP A 277 -3.10 0.15 8.74
C ASP A 277 -1.77 -0.63 8.71
N GLY A 278 -0.64 0.09 8.77
CA GLY A 278 0.66 -0.46 9.09
C GLY A 278 1.30 -1.35 8.02
N ASP A 279 0.82 -1.31 6.76
CA ASP A 279 1.41 -2.11 5.68
C ASP A 279 2.57 -1.38 4.95
N ARG A 280 2.78 -0.06 5.22
CA ARG A 280 3.86 0.77 4.69
C ARG A 280 4.78 1.29 5.77
N CYS A 281 6.03 1.53 5.39
CA CYS A 281 7.00 2.24 6.22
C CYS A 281 7.88 3.15 5.35
N LEU A 282 8.08 4.38 5.79
CA LEU A 282 9.12 5.28 5.32
C LEU A 282 10.08 5.59 6.46
N LEU A 283 11.37 5.70 6.14
CA LEU A 283 12.38 6.07 7.13
C LEU A 283 12.84 7.51 6.89
N ILE A 284 13.38 8.13 7.92
CA ILE A 284 14.01 9.46 7.80
C ILE A 284 15.49 9.33 8.11
N GLU A 285 16.32 9.82 7.20
CA GLU A 285 17.77 9.89 7.34
C GLU A 285 18.21 11.33 7.61
N SER A 286 19.09 11.52 8.59
CA SER A 286 19.77 12.77 8.83
C SER A 286 20.77 13.07 7.71
N THR A 287 20.85 14.32 7.27
CA THR A 287 21.84 14.85 6.33
C THR A 287 22.73 15.89 7.01
N GLU A 288 23.71 16.46 6.31
CA GLU A 288 24.57 17.51 6.89
C GLU A 288 23.77 18.74 7.33
N ASP A 289 22.77 19.13 6.51
CA ASP A 289 22.01 20.38 6.72
C ASP A 289 20.56 20.16 7.16
N GLY A 290 20.12 18.89 7.35
CA GLY A 290 18.73 18.59 7.66
C GLY A 290 18.40 17.11 7.68
N CYS A 291 17.26 16.75 7.08
CA CYS A 291 16.82 15.36 6.97
C CYS A 291 16.07 15.11 5.66
N LYS A 292 15.96 13.84 5.25
CA LYS A 292 15.26 13.43 4.03
C LYS A 292 14.52 12.12 4.23
N VAL A 293 13.49 11.90 3.42
CA VAL A 293 12.81 10.61 3.32
C VAL A 293 13.74 9.59 2.68
N VAL A 294 13.77 8.40 3.27
CA VAL A 294 14.29 7.16 2.69
C VAL A 294 13.08 6.38 2.20
N ASP A 295 12.82 6.48 0.90
CA ASP A 295 11.68 5.85 0.27
C ASP A 295 11.87 4.34 0.06
N GLY A 296 10.84 3.67 -0.47
CA GLY A 296 10.90 2.22 -0.69
C GLY A 296 12.03 1.80 -1.64
N ASP A 297 12.33 2.58 -2.66
CA ASP A 297 13.44 2.29 -3.60
C ASP A 297 14.81 2.32 -2.88
N GLU A 298 15.01 3.32 -2.01
CA GLU A 298 16.25 3.40 -1.22
C GLU A 298 16.30 2.34 -0.12
N MET A 299 15.15 1.99 0.48
CA MET A 299 15.07 0.86 1.41
C MET A 299 15.45 -0.45 0.73
N ALA A 300 14.93 -0.70 -0.47
CA ALA A 300 15.28 -1.88 -1.26
C ALA A 300 16.78 -1.92 -1.61
N ASP A 301 17.35 -0.78 -2.00
CA ASP A 301 18.79 -0.67 -2.26
C ASP A 301 19.61 -1.02 -1.00
N ARG A 302 19.23 -0.52 0.17
CA ARG A 302 19.93 -0.82 1.43
C ARG A 302 19.92 -2.31 1.78
N ILE A 303 18.77 -2.98 1.56
CA ILE A 303 18.65 -4.43 1.74
C ILE A 303 19.58 -5.15 0.76
N LEU A 304 19.46 -4.84 -0.54
CA LEU A 304 20.16 -5.56 -1.60
C LEU A 304 21.68 -5.34 -1.58
N ARG A 305 22.18 -4.19 -1.12
CA ARG A 305 23.61 -3.94 -0.96
C ARG A 305 24.30 -4.86 0.06
N SER A 306 23.55 -5.36 1.02
CA SER A 306 24.02 -6.32 2.04
C SER A 306 23.61 -7.75 1.73
N ALA A 307 22.79 -7.97 0.71
CA ALA A 307 22.25 -9.27 0.31
C ALA A 307 23.32 -10.18 -0.31
N LYS A 308 23.11 -11.50 -0.20
CA LYS A 308 23.94 -12.56 -0.79
C LYS A 308 23.05 -13.61 -1.44
N GLY A 309 23.58 -14.29 -2.45
CA GLY A 309 22.89 -15.34 -3.20
C GLY A 309 21.83 -14.78 -4.14
N ASP A 310 20.84 -15.61 -4.51
CA ASP A 310 19.87 -15.31 -5.55
C ASP A 310 18.65 -14.62 -4.95
N TRP A 311 18.29 -13.47 -5.51
CA TRP A 311 17.14 -12.67 -5.11
C TRP A 311 16.20 -12.41 -6.29
N HIS A 312 14.93 -12.19 -6.01
CA HIS A 312 13.99 -11.64 -6.97
C HIS A 312 13.44 -10.30 -6.46
N LEU A 313 13.76 -9.23 -7.18
CA LEU A 313 13.22 -7.89 -6.98
C LEU A 313 12.05 -7.66 -7.93
N ALA A 314 10.89 -7.33 -7.37
CA ALA A 314 9.78 -6.78 -8.14
C ALA A 314 9.58 -5.30 -7.75
N ALA A 315 9.48 -4.39 -8.73
CA ALA A 315 9.24 -2.99 -8.47
C ALA A 315 8.12 -2.42 -9.34
N SER A 316 7.35 -1.49 -8.77
CA SER A 316 6.25 -0.88 -9.52
C SER A 316 6.77 0.07 -10.61
N ILE A 317 5.89 0.39 -11.57
CA ILE A 317 6.19 1.40 -12.62
C ILE A 317 6.39 2.82 -12.05
N GLU A 318 6.27 3.03 -10.77
CA GLU A 318 6.53 4.31 -10.10
C GLU A 318 7.89 4.33 -9.40
N SER A 319 8.56 3.18 -9.28
CA SER A 319 9.90 3.06 -8.72
C SER A 319 10.97 3.71 -9.63
N ASP A 320 12.08 4.11 -9.04
CA ASP A 320 13.20 4.73 -9.74
C ASP A 320 13.81 3.77 -10.78
N LEU A 321 13.98 4.23 -12.02
CA LEU A 321 14.62 3.42 -13.08
C LEU A 321 16.05 2.99 -12.72
N ALA A 322 16.75 3.81 -11.93
CA ALA A 322 18.11 3.53 -11.51
C ALA A 322 18.20 2.32 -10.56
N LEU A 323 17.15 2.02 -9.81
CA LEU A 323 17.12 0.82 -8.96
C LEU A 323 17.34 -0.44 -9.80
N ALA A 324 16.57 -0.62 -10.87
CA ALA A 324 16.68 -1.78 -11.76
C ALA A 324 17.98 -1.78 -12.58
N SER A 325 18.37 -0.63 -13.15
CA SER A 325 19.56 -0.53 -14.01
C SER A 325 20.88 -0.68 -13.27
N SER A 326 20.89 -0.52 -11.94
CA SER A 326 22.08 -0.59 -11.10
C SER A 326 22.29 -1.94 -10.41
N LEU A 327 21.46 -2.95 -10.67
CA LEU A 327 21.55 -4.25 -9.99
C LEU A 327 22.90 -4.98 -10.21
N GLY A 328 23.53 -4.78 -11.35
CA GLY A 328 24.84 -5.39 -11.67
C GLY A 328 26.01 -4.96 -10.77
N ARG A 329 25.85 -3.94 -9.89
CA ARG A 329 26.84 -3.54 -8.89
C ARG A 329 26.79 -4.34 -7.60
N LEU A 330 25.70 -5.10 -7.40
CA LEU A 330 25.43 -5.87 -6.18
C LEU A 330 26.27 -7.16 -6.13
N ASN A 331 26.51 -7.66 -4.92
CA ASN A 331 27.15 -8.97 -4.73
C ASN A 331 26.16 -10.13 -4.84
N ALA A 332 24.85 -9.85 -4.76
CA ALA A 332 23.79 -10.80 -4.96
C ALA A 332 23.40 -10.88 -6.44
N GLU A 333 22.99 -12.05 -6.90
CA GLU A 333 22.36 -12.24 -8.20
C GLU A 333 20.88 -11.83 -8.08
N VAL A 334 20.48 -10.75 -8.76
CA VAL A 334 19.14 -10.21 -8.63
C VAL A 334 18.37 -10.29 -9.94
N ARG A 335 17.34 -11.13 -9.98
CA ARG A 335 16.35 -11.13 -11.04
C ARG A 335 15.37 -9.96 -10.81
N PHE A 336 14.97 -9.27 -11.88
CA PHE A 336 14.08 -8.11 -11.82
C PHE A 336 12.76 -8.35 -12.55
N SER A 337 11.67 -7.86 -11.97
CA SER A 337 10.34 -7.79 -12.59
C SER A 337 9.73 -6.42 -12.37
N GLN A 338 9.24 -5.78 -13.45
CA GLN A 338 8.46 -4.55 -13.36
C GLN A 338 6.97 -4.92 -13.22
N THR A 339 6.25 -4.23 -12.33
CA THR A 339 4.84 -4.50 -12.05
C THR A 339 3.96 -3.25 -12.17
N ALA A 340 2.65 -3.47 -12.25
CA ALA A 340 1.66 -2.46 -12.00
C ALA A 340 1.77 -1.89 -10.58
N VAL A 341 1.12 -0.76 -10.34
CA VAL A 341 1.03 -0.15 -9.00
C VAL A 341 0.07 -0.95 -8.12
N GLY A 342 0.49 -1.20 -6.89
CA GLY A 342 -0.22 -1.96 -5.87
C GLY A 342 0.52 -3.23 -5.47
N ASP A 343 0.65 -3.46 -4.17
CA ASP A 343 1.37 -4.59 -3.58
C ASP A 343 0.86 -5.97 -4.02
N ARG A 344 -0.41 -6.08 -4.41
CA ARG A 344 -0.97 -7.30 -5.01
C ARG A 344 -0.21 -7.73 -6.27
N TRP A 345 0.26 -6.78 -7.08
CA TRP A 345 1.03 -7.08 -8.29
C TRP A 345 2.46 -7.47 -7.96
N LEU A 346 3.04 -6.86 -6.92
CA LEU A 346 4.33 -7.28 -6.36
C LEU A 346 4.26 -8.74 -5.88
N SER A 347 3.25 -9.04 -5.04
CA SER A 347 3.00 -10.39 -4.53
C SER A 347 2.77 -11.40 -5.66
N HIS A 348 1.99 -11.02 -6.69
CA HIS A 348 1.73 -11.88 -7.84
C HIS A 348 2.99 -12.17 -8.65
N ALA A 349 3.87 -11.18 -8.87
CA ALA A 349 5.13 -11.37 -9.58
C ALA A 349 6.13 -12.24 -8.81
N LEU A 350 6.04 -12.25 -7.48
CA LEU A 350 6.98 -12.91 -6.59
C LEU A 350 6.54 -14.29 -6.08
N LYS A 351 5.28 -14.67 -6.26
CA LYS A 351 4.66 -15.87 -5.64
C LYS A 351 5.40 -17.19 -5.87
N ASP A 352 6.09 -17.33 -7.01
CA ASP A 352 6.79 -18.57 -7.40
C ASP A 352 8.33 -18.41 -7.30
N SER A 353 8.84 -17.43 -6.55
CA SER A 353 10.23 -16.97 -6.61
C SER A 353 11.13 -17.48 -5.47
N GLY A 354 10.64 -18.34 -4.60
CA GLY A 354 11.41 -18.82 -3.44
C GLY A 354 11.36 -17.85 -2.25
N GLU A 355 12.35 -17.92 -1.35
CA GLU A 355 12.32 -17.22 -0.07
C GLU A 355 12.93 -15.82 -0.11
N ARG A 356 13.95 -15.60 -0.96
CA ARG A 356 14.68 -14.34 -1.06
C ARG A 356 14.02 -13.44 -2.11
N ILE A 357 12.98 -12.77 -1.68
CA ILE A 357 12.19 -11.90 -2.52
C ILE A 357 12.10 -10.51 -1.90
N LEU A 358 11.91 -9.53 -2.77
CA LEU A 358 11.66 -8.16 -2.37
C LEU A 358 10.73 -7.50 -3.39
N GLY A 359 9.51 -7.19 -2.97
CA GLY A 359 8.61 -6.32 -3.71
C GLY A 359 8.73 -4.90 -3.21
N VAL A 360 8.69 -3.89 -4.09
CA VAL A 360 8.88 -2.50 -3.67
C VAL A 360 8.00 -1.52 -4.44
N GLU A 361 7.44 -0.58 -3.70
CA GLU A 361 6.91 0.69 -4.19
C GLU A 361 7.64 1.84 -3.50
N ASP A 362 7.88 2.92 -4.21
CA ASP A 362 8.53 4.12 -3.66
C ASP A 362 7.78 4.73 -2.46
N SER A 363 6.49 4.46 -2.34
CA SER A 363 5.63 4.85 -1.20
C SER A 363 5.97 4.15 0.13
N GLY A 364 6.98 3.27 0.17
CA GLY A 364 7.37 2.52 1.36
C GLY A 364 6.63 1.19 1.56
N HIS A 365 5.87 0.74 0.57
CA HIS A 365 5.23 -0.56 0.59
C HIS A 365 6.23 -1.63 0.12
N LEU A 366 6.73 -2.43 1.06
CA LEU A 366 7.63 -3.54 0.76
C LEU A 366 6.92 -4.87 1.00
N VAL A 367 6.93 -5.73 -0.01
CA VAL A 367 6.44 -7.11 0.09
C VAL A 367 7.64 -8.03 0.36
N LEU A 368 7.58 -8.75 1.45
CA LEU A 368 8.61 -9.65 1.93
C LEU A 368 8.04 -11.07 2.13
N SER A 369 8.89 -12.07 1.96
CA SER A 369 8.56 -13.44 2.37
C SER A 369 8.55 -13.56 3.89
N GLY A 370 7.52 -14.17 4.45
CA GLY A 370 7.40 -14.46 5.89
C GLY A 370 6.96 -15.90 6.14
N PRO A 371 7.18 -16.45 7.34
CA PRO A 371 6.73 -17.80 7.68
C PRO A 371 5.20 -17.87 7.71
N ASN A 372 4.65 -18.97 7.21
CA ASN A 372 3.24 -19.29 7.33
C ASN A 372 3.03 -20.16 8.57
N PRO A 373 2.11 -19.82 9.50
CA PRO A 373 1.79 -20.65 10.66
C PRO A 373 1.44 -22.11 10.31
N ASN A 374 0.88 -22.33 9.12
CA ASN A 374 0.48 -23.64 8.62
C ASN A 374 1.59 -24.36 7.82
N GLY A 375 2.80 -23.82 7.82
CA GLY A 375 3.96 -24.34 7.09
C GLY A 375 4.17 -23.67 5.73
N GLY A 376 5.44 -23.57 5.32
CA GLY A 376 5.84 -22.83 4.11
C GLY A 376 5.98 -21.34 4.33
N ARG A 377 5.82 -20.55 3.26
CA ARG A 377 6.04 -19.09 3.25
C ARG A 377 4.83 -18.37 2.65
N VAL A 378 4.62 -17.14 3.08
CA VAL A 378 3.60 -16.22 2.56
C VAL A 378 4.22 -14.88 2.20
N LEU A 379 3.51 -14.11 1.38
CA LEU A 379 3.93 -12.79 0.90
C LEU A 379 2.99 -11.73 1.46
N VAL A 380 3.55 -10.74 2.14
CA VAL A 380 2.76 -9.65 2.71
C VAL A 380 3.57 -8.36 2.78
N GLY A 381 2.90 -7.24 2.55
CA GLY A 381 3.38 -5.91 2.93
C GLY A 381 3.23 -5.73 4.43
N ASP A 382 4.33 -5.40 5.11
CA ASP A 382 4.39 -5.22 6.55
C ASP A 382 5.40 -4.11 6.86
N GLY A 383 4.89 -2.94 7.26
CA GLY A 383 5.73 -1.77 7.51
C GLY A 383 6.74 -1.97 8.62
N VAL A 384 6.37 -2.69 9.68
CA VAL A 384 7.30 -2.98 10.79
C VAL A 384 8.40 -3.93 10.35
N ALA A 385 8.05 -5.01 9.66
CA ALA A 385 9.04 -5.94 9.12
C ALA A 385 9.96 -5.27 8.07
N SER A 386 9.42 -4.34 7.27
CA SER A 386 10.19 -3.53 6.32
C SER A 386 11.23 -2.68 7.02
N MET A 387 10.86 -2.01 8.11
CA MET A 387 11.80 -1.27 8.96
C MET A 387 12.87 -2.21 9.53
N LEU A 388 12.48 -3.33 10.12
CA LEU A 388 13.40 -4.28 10.76
C LEU A 388 14.43 -4.83 9.78
N VAL A 389 14.01 -5.27 8.58
CA VAL A 389 14.95 -5.83 7.59
C VAL A 389 15.93 -4.78 7.08
N VAL A 390 15.51 -3.54 6.89
CA VAL A 390 16.41 -2.44 6.51
C VAL A 390 17.43 -2.17 7.59
N LEU A 391 17.01 -2.07 8.85
CA LEU A 391 17.93 -1.83 9.97
C LEU A 391 18.91 -2.99 10.17
N CYS A 392 18.48 -4.25 10.01
CA CYS A 392 19.35 -5.42 10.02
C CYS A 392 20.39 -5.36 8.87
N ALA A 393 19.95 -5.01 7.66
CA ALA A 393 20.84 -4.88 6.50
C ALA A 393 21.84 -3.74 6.67
N MET A 394 21.43 -2.62 7.27
CA MET A 394 22.31 -1.49 7.59
C MET A 394 23.33 -1.79 8.68
N SER A 395 23.06 -2.75 9.57
CA SER A 395 24.01 -3.21 10.58
C SER A 395 25.15 -4.05 10.00
N CYS A 396 25.05 -4.45 8.72
CA CYS A 396 26.14 -5.09 7.98
C CYS A 396 27.09 -4.05 7.40
N THR A 397 28.39 -4.37 7.39
CA THR A 397 29.38 -3.60 6.65
C THR A 397 29.28 -3.97 5.17
N SER A 398 28.70 -3.11 4.36
CA SER A 398 28.69 -3.24 2.90
C SER A 398 29.67 -2.25 2.25
N ARG A 399 30.44 -2.71 1.25
CA ARG A 399 31.28 -1.86 0.41
C ARG A 399 30.63 -1.48 -0.91
N VAL A 400 29.41 -1.97 -1.14
CA VAL A 400 28.64 -1.65 -2.35
C VAL A 400 28.10 -0.23 -2.21
N GLU A 401 28.38 0.60 -3.20
CA GLU A 401 27.89 1.99 -3.24
C GLU A 401 26.37 2.05 -3.35
N ARG A 402 25.78 3.14 -2.89
CA ARG A 402 24.34 3.44 -3.11
C ARG A 402 24.10 3.60 -4.62
N PHE A 403 22.89 3.22 -5.08
CA PHE A 403 22.50 3.57 -6.44
C PHE A 403 22.36 5.09 -6.58
N GLN A 404 22.72 5.59 -7.74
CA GLN A 404 22.50 7.00 -8.07
C GLN A 404 21.05 7.18 -8.49
N ARG A 405 20.30 8.00 -7.76
CA ARG A 405 18.92 8.29 -8.10
C ARG A 405 18.80 8.92 -9.48
N GLY A 406 17.78 8.48 -10.21
CA GLY A 406 17.32 9.12 -11.41
C GLY A 406 16.44 10.34 -11.11
N PHE A 407 15.97 10.97 -12.16
CA PHE A 407 15.00 12.06 -12.04
C PHE A 407 13.57 11.50 -12.12
N LYS A 408 12.71 11.91 -11.17
CA LYS A 408 11.29 11.54 -11.14
C LYS A 408 10.44 12.81 -11.08
N HIS A 409 9.39 12.87 -11.90
CA HIS A 409 8.42 13.95 -11.85
C HIS A 409 7.02 13.41 -12.10
N ARG A 410 6.05 13.83 -11.28
CA ARG A 410 4.65 13.42 -11.41
C ARG A 410 3.72 14.62 -11.44
N ILE A 411 2.81 14.61 -12.39
CA ILE A 411 1.73 15.59 -12.51
C ILE A 411 0.39 14.85 -12.36
N SER A 412 -0.42 15.28 -11.40
CA SER A 412 -1.80 14.80 -11.25
C SER A 412 -2.79 15.79 -11.85
N ILE A 413 -3.64 15.29 -12.71
CA ILE A 413 -4.73 16.06 -13.33
C ILE A 413 -6.00 15.71 -12.59
N SER A 414 -6.56 16.65 -11.82
CA SER A 414 -7.73 16.50 -10.99
C SER A 414 -8.57 17.79 -11.04
N PRO A 415 -9.93 17.70 -11.13
CA PRO A 415 -10.66 16.48 -11.45
C PRO A 415 -10.41 16.01 -12.88
N SER A 416 -10.59 14.69 -13.13
CA SER A 416 -10.42 14.11 -14.46
C SER A 416 -11.61 13.23 -14.82
N LYS A 417 -12.16 13.43 -16.02
CA LYS A 417 -13.16 12.53 -16.63
C LYS A 417 -12.45 11.25 -17.13
N ARG A 418 -12.18 10.31 -16.21
CA ARG A 418 -11.40 9.08 -16.47
C ARG A 418 -11.90 8.25 -17.67
N SER A 419 -13.20 8.31 -18.00
CA SER A 419 -13.78 7.61 -19.15
C SER A 419 -13.25 8.08 -20.50
N LYS A 420 -12.65 9.27 -20.56
CA LYS A 420 -12.02 9.82 -21.77
C LYS A 420 -10.58 9.32 -22.00
N TRP A 421 -9.99 8.62 -21.02
CA TRP A 421 -8.65 8.06 -21.11
C TRP A 421 -8.67 6.55 -20.90
N ASN A 422 -8.16 5.78 -21.86
CA ASN A 422 -8.00 4.33 -21.74
C ASN A 422 -6.60 3.84 -22.19
N GLY A 423 -5.66 4.75 -22.46
CA GLY A 423 -4.31 4.42 -22.89
C GLY A 423 -4.20 3.88 -24.33
N ARG A 424 -5.32 3.81 -25.10
CA ARG A 424 -5.36 3.19 -26.44
C ARG A 424 -6.25 3.94 -27.44
N ASN A 425 -6.87 5.04 -27.04
CA ASN A 425 -7.76 5.83 -27.88
C ASN A 425 -6.97 6.93 -28.66
N SER A 426 -7.67 7.71 -29.49
CA SER A 426 -7.06 8.78 -30.28
C SER A 426 -6.33 9.83 -29.44
N LEU A 427 -6.78 10.07 -28.21
CA LEU A 427 -6.07 10.95 -27.28
C LEU A 427 -4.72 10.37 -26.88
N SER A 428 -4.61 9.05 -26.77
CA SER A 428 -3.32 8.38 -26.54
C SER A 428 -2.37 8.55 -27.71
N ASP A 429 -2.89 8.53 -28.95
CA ASP A 429 -2.07 8.74 -30.14
C ASP A 429 -1.57 10.20 -30.25
N GLU A 430 -2.40 11.20 -29.84
CA GLU A 430 -1.96 12.60 -29.69
C GLU A 430 -0.84 12.73 -28.64
N VAL A 431 -0.94 12.02 -27.53
CA VAL A 431 0.10 12.00 -26.48
C VAL A 431 1.40 11.40 -26.99
N GLU A 432 1.33 10.27 -27.67
CA GLU A 432 2.50 9.60 -28.27
C GLU A 432 3.20 10.49 -29.31
N ALA A 433 2.42 11.18 -30.15
CA ALA A 433 2.96 12.12 -31.12
C ALA A 433 3.73 13.29 -30.45
N ILE A 434 3.23 13.80 -29.30
CA ILE A 434 3.97 14.82 -28.53
C ILE A 434 5.26 14.22 -27.97
N ALA A 435 5.22 13.04 -27.34
CA ALA A 435 6.42 12.41 -26.79
C ALA A 435 7.48 12.19 -27.88
N ASN A 436 7.08 11.64 -29.03
CA ASN A 436 7.95 11.38 -30.16
C ASN A 436 8.52 12.67 -30.81
N HIS A 437 7.82 13.79 -30.72
CA HIS A 437 8.34 15.08 -31.18
C HIS A 437 9.53 15.58 -30.35
N TYR A 438 9.53 15.32 -29.05
CA TYR A 438 10.58 15.79 -28.13
C TYR A 438 11.72 14.78 -27.92
N LEU A 439 11.40 13.47 -28.03
CA LEU A 439 12.28 12.36 -27.61
C LEU A 439 12.59 11.37 -28.75
N ASP A 440 12.23 11.69 -29.98
CA ASP A 440 12.20 10.73 -31.10
C ASP A 440 11.28 9.53 -30.81
N GLU A 441 11.32 8.51 -31.65
CA GLU A 441 10.44 7.34 -31.57
C GLU A 441 10.62 6.60 -30.21
N MET A 442 9.55 6.57 -29.43
CA MET A 442 9.47 5.83 -28.16
C MET A 442 8.70 4.52 -28.32
N ASN A 443 9.11 3.51 -27.57
CA ASN A 443 8.41 2.22 -27.54
C ASN A 443 7.18 2.33 -26.64
N ARG A 444 5.99 2.11 -27.23
CA ARG A 444 4.72 2.04 -26.48
C ARG A 444 4.49 0.64 -25.97
N SER A 445 4.23 0.51 -24.68
CA SER A 445 3.94 -0.75 -24.02
C SER A 445 2.71 -0.65 -23.11
N SER A 446 2.24 -1.79 -22.65
CA SER A 446 1.17 -1.93 -21.66
C SER A 446 1.59 -2.94 -20.61
N LEU A 447 0.99 -2.87 -19.44
CA LEU A 447 1.32 -3.74 -18.31
C LEU A 447 0.08 -4.45 -17.81
N VAL A 448 0.23 -5.73 -17.48
CA VAL A 448 -0.82 -6.52 -16.83
C VAL A 448 -1.19 -5.86 -15.50
N GLY A 449 -2.49 -5.66 -15.27
CA GLY A 449 -2.99 -4.99 -14.08
C GLY A 449 -3.26 -3.50 -14.23
N GLU A 450 -2.82 -2.88 -15.33
CA GLU A 450 -3.05 -1.46 -15.62
C GLU A 450 -3.74 -1.27 -16.98
N PRO A 451 -5.04 -1.57 -17.09
CA PRO A 451 -5.73 -1.56 -18.39
C PRO A 451 -5.78 -0.19 -19.07
N ASN A 452 -5.66 0.88 -18.28
CA ASN A 452 -5.69 2.27 -18.76
C ASN A 452 -4.29 2.91 -18.79
N LEU A 453 -3.23 2.13 -18.61
CA LEU A 453 -1.86 2.62 -18.69
C LEU A 453 -1.44 2.73 -20.15
N MET A 454 -0.83 3.85 -20.46
CA MET A 454 0.08 4.04 -21.59
C MET A 454 1.48 4.24 -21.04
N LEU A 455 2.40 3.37 -21.43
CA LEU A 455 3.81 3.46 -21.05
C LEU A 455 4.65 3.67 -22.31
N LEU A 456 5.43 4.75 -22.33
CA LEU A 456 6.36 5.10 -23.41
C LEU A 456 7.77 5.02 -22.84
N GLU A 457 8.64 4.24 -23.46
CA GLU A 457 9.98 3.95 -22.94
C GLU A 457 11.04 4.03 -24.03
N LYS A 458 12.18 4.67 -23.73
CA LYS A 458 13.35 4.74 -24.57
C LYS A 458 14.59 5.16 -23.78
N ASP A 459 15.71 4.48 -23.95
CA ASP A 459 17.06 4.92 -23.55
C ASP A 459 17.16 5.52 -22.12
N GLY A 460 16.54 4.86 -21.13
CA GLY A 460 16.55 5.33 -19.75
C GLY A 460 15.52 6.44 -19.46
N ILE A 461 14.56 6.67 -20.33
CA ILE A 461 13.41 7.55 -20.13
C ILE A 461 12.12 6.72 -20.15
N SER A 462 11.22 6.97 -19.20
CA SER A 462 9.92 6.32 -19.14
C SER A 462 8.84 7.36 -18.81
N ILE A 463 7.79 7.45 -19.63
CA ILE A 463 6.63 8.29 -19.42
C ILE A 463 5.41 7.38 -19.26
N GLY A 464 4.77 7.43 -18.09
CA GLY A 464 3.56 6.66 -17.78
C GLY A 464 2.34 7.57 -17.64
N ILE A 465 1.24 7.27 -18.32
CA ILE A 465 -0.04 7.95 -18.13
C ILE A 465 -1.09 6.94 -17.73
N ARG A 466 -1.72 7.14 -16.58
CA ARG A 466 -2.74 6.23 -16.07
C ARG A 466 -3.84 6.94 -15.28
N ASN A 467 -5.03 6.38 -15.28
CA ASN A 467 -6.09 6.80 -14.36
C ASN A 467 -5.81 6.29 -12.94
N SER A 468 -6.11 7.11 -11.94
CA SER A 468 -6.13 6.63 -10.55
C SER A 468 -7.26 5.61 -10.37
N GLY A 469 -6.98 4.51 -9.66
CA GLY A 469 -8.00 3.52 -9.31
C GLY A 469 -9.02 4.02 -8.28
N THR A 470 -8.62 4.98 -7.42
CA THR A 470 -9.41 5.40 -6.24
C THR A 470 -9.95 6.81 -6.32
N GLN A 471 -9.40 7.68 -7.14
CA GLN A 471 -9.76 9.10 -7.21
C GLN A 471 -10.05 9.53 -8.65
N ALA A 472 -10.85 10.59 -8.82
CA ALA A 472 -11.16 11.19 -10.13
C ALA A 472 -9.93 11.99 -10.66
N LYS A 473 -8.81 11.29 -10.86
CA LYS A 473 -7.58 11.89 -11.39
C LYS A 473 -6.88 10.99 -12.41
N THR A 474 -6.12 11.62 -13.30
CA THR A 474 -5.19 10.98 -14.24
C THR A 474 -3.79 11.45 -13.92
N ASN A 475 -2.86 10.52 -13.75
CA ASN A 475 -1.46 10.81 -13.43
C ASN A 475 -0.60 10.70 -14.69
N VAL A 476 0.30 11.67 -14.85
CA VAL A 476 1.40 11.64 -15.81
C VAL A 476 2.70 11.56 -15.00
N SER A 477 3.44 10.49 -15.16
CA SER A 477 4.70 10.23 -14.45
C SER A 477 5.86 10.18 -15.43
N LEU A 478 6.93 10.88 -15.11
CA LEU A 478 8.22 10.83 -15.79
C LEU A 478 9.24 10.20 -14.88
N ARG A 479 9.99 9.24 -15.42
CA ARG A 479 11.16 8.63 -14.77
C ARG A 479 12.31 8.68 -15.74
N VAL A 480 13.46 9.15 -15.30
CA VAL A 480 14.68 9.24 -16.11
C VAL A 480 15.84 8.62 -15.35
N ALA A 481 16.59 7.74 -15.99
CA ALA A 481 17.74 7.08 -15.38
C ALA A 481 18.82 8.08 -14.95
N ALA A 482 19.63 7.70 -13.98
CA ALA A 482 20.73 8.52 -13.51
C ALA A 482 21.72 8.85 -14.67
N GLY A 483 22.14 10.11 -14.74
CA GLY A 483 23.07 10.60 -15.76
C GLY A 483 22.46 10.87 -17.15
N VAL A 484 21.17 10.61 -17.35
CA VAL A 484 20.44 10.97 -18.58
C VAL A 484 19.87 12.38 -18.45
N ASP A 485 20.03 13.21 -19.47
CA ASP A 485 19.41 14.55 -19.50
C ASP A 485 17.89 14.42 -19.57
N HIS A 486 17.21 15.04 -18.62
CA HIS A 486 15.76 14.99 -18.49
C HIS A 486 15.02 16.21 -19.07
N THR A 487 15.74 17.19 -19.61
CA THR A 487 15.16 18.48 -20.03
C THR A 487 14.09 18.30 -21.10
N ALA A 488 14.40 17.61 -22.20
CA ALA A 488 13.45 17.36 -23.28
C ALA A 488 12.26 16.48 -22.82
N ALA A 489 12.53 15.51 -21.94
CA ALA A 489 11.48 14.64 -21.40
C ALA A 489 10.52 15.41 -20.47
N LEU A 490 11.04 16.35 -19.69
CA LEU A 490 10.22 17.22 -18.84
C LEU A 490 9.34 18.14 -19.68
N ASP A 491 9.90 18.75 -20.75
CA ASP A 491 9.14 19.57 -21.68
C ASP A 491 8.00 18.79 -22.35
N ALA A 492 8.29 17.57 -22.81
CA ALA A 492 7.28 16.66 -23.36
C ALA A 492 6.14 16.39 -22.35
N VAL A 493 6.48 16.05 -21.11
CA VAL A 493 5.49 15.75 -20.04
C VAL A 493 4.67 16.99 -19.67
N MET A 494 5.26 18.17 -19.64
CA MET A 494 4.53 19.43 -19.43
C MET A 494 3.53 19.68 -20.54
N LYS A 495 3.92 19.45 -21.81
CA LYS A 495 3.04 19.61 -22.98
C LYS A 495 1.90 18.58 -22.97
N ILE A 496 2.22 17.31 -22.69
CA ILE A 496 1.24 16.22 -22.53
C ILE A 496 0.23 16.56 -21.43
N SER A 497 0.72 17.02 -20.27
CA SER A 497 -0.14 17.37 -19.14
C SER A 497 -1.10 18.51 -19.47
N ASN A 498 -0.68 19.50 -20.26
CA ASN A 498 -1.55 20.59 -20.69
C ASN A 498 -2.63 20.09 -21.65
N LEU A 499 -2.28 19.24 -22.63
CA LEU A 499 -3.26 18.59 -23.51
C LEU A 499 -4.30 17.79 -22.71
N LEU A 500 -3.81 16.98 -21.77
CA LEU A 500 -4.69 16.13 -20.96
C LEU A 500 -5.62 16.96 -20.04
N ARG A 501 -5.14 18.08 -19.45
CA ARG A 501 -6.01 18.99 -18.70
C ARG A 501 -7.13 19.52 -19.58
N GLU A 502 -6.82 20.02 -20.78
CA GLU A 502 -7.81 20.53 -21.72
C GLU A 502 -8.86 19.46 -22.09
N ARG A 503 -8.44 18.22 -22.32
CA ARG A 503 -9.33 17.14 -22.80
C ARG A 503 -10.10 16.44 -21.69
N LEU A 504 -9.51 16.29 -20.49
CA LEU A 504 -10.07 15.49 -19.40
C LEU A 504 -10.85 16.31 -18.37
N GLN A 505 -10.62 17.61 -18.28
CA GLN A 505 -11.38 18.49 -17.34
C GLN A 505 -12.62 19.11 -17.99
N ASN A 506 -12.63 19.25 -19.31
CA ASN A 506 -13.78 19.72 -20.11
C ASN A 506 -14.60 18.51 -20.60
#